data_a967610221a38777951044aa6fe9ac56
#
_entry.id   a967610221a38777951044aa6fe9ac56
#
_cell.length_a   1.000
_cell.length_b   1.000
_cell.length_c   1.000
_cell.angle_alpha   90.00
_cell.angle_beta   90.00
_cell.angle_gamma   90.00
#
_symmetry.space_group_name_H-M   'P 1'
#
loop_
_entity.id
_entity.type
_entity.pdbx_description
1 polymer ?
#
loop_
_entity_poly.entity_id
_entity_poly.type
_entity_poly.pdbx_seq_one_letter_code
_entity_poly.pdbx_strand_id
1 'polypeptide(L)'
;MTLTTLCYLIKDNKYLMLHRTKKEHDINSGKYIGVGGHIEEGESPFDCIKREVKEETGLTLNSAKIRGHITFVMGKETEYAHLFTSDDFSGELNESCNEGELTWVDIDKVMDLNLWEGDRAFLKLLEDRQDYFSLKLVYDKEDNLIETVMEE
;
A
#
# COMPACT_ATOMS: atom_id res chain seq x y z
N MET A 1 2.76 10.36 15.06
CA MET A 1 2.54 10.69 13.63
C MET A 1 3.56 9.97 12.77
N THR A 2 3.10 9.32 11.73
CA THR A 2 3.95 8.50 10.88
C THR A 2 3.75 8.92 9.42
N LEU A 3 4.85 9.03 8.66
CA LEU A 3 4.83 9.38 7.25
C LEU A 3 5.27 8.16 6.43
N THR A 4 4.41 7.67 5.55
CA THR A 4 4.67 6.43 4.81
C THR A 4 4.36 6.58 3.33
N THR A 5 4.76 5.56 2.58
CA THR A 5 4.39 5.38 1.19
C THR A 5 3.78 3.99 1.01
N LEU A 6 2.94 3.87 0.00
CA LEU A 6 2.31 2.61 -0.37
C LEU A 6 2.20 2.57 -1.89
N CYS A 7 2.58 1.47 -2.50
CA CYS A 7 2.53 1.33 -3.95
C CYS A 7 1.91 0.01 -4.38
N TYR A 8 1.04 0.08 -5.36
CA TYR A 8 0.53 -1.09 -6.04
C TYR A 8 1.14 -1.14 -7.44
N LEU A 9 2.04 -2.10 -7.65
CA LEU A 9 2.65 -2.35 -8.96
C LEU A 9 1.65 -3.13 -9.80
N ILE A 10 1.53 -2.75 -11.07
CA ILE A 10 0.54 -3.30 -11.99
C ILE A 10 1.23 -3.97 -13.17
N LYS A 11 0.86 -5.21 -13.44
CA LYS A 11 1.34 -5.96 -14.61
C LYS A 11 0.29 -6.99 -15.02
N ASP A 12 -0.05 -7.03 -16.30
CA ASP A 12 -1.01 -8.00 -16.85
C ASP A 12 -2.35 -8.02 -16.09
N ASN A 13 -2.86 -6.83 -15.75
CA ASN A 13 -4.09 -6.64 -14.99
C ASN A 13 -4.04 -7.28 -13.60
N LYS A 14 -2.85 -7.27 -12.99
CA LYS A 14 -2.62 -7.79 -11.63
C LYS A 14 -1.92 -6.75 -10.78
N TYR A 15 -2.23 -6.77 -9.49
CA TYR A 15 -1.46 -6.04 -8.48
C TYR A 15 -0.43 -6.96 -7.84
N LEU A 16 0.75 -6.44 -7.56
CA LEU A 16 1.70 -7.15 -6.70
C LEU A 16 1.30 -6.93 -5.25
N MET A 17 1.00 -8.02 -4.56
CA MET A 17 0.56 -7.99 -3.17
C MET A 17 1.59 -8.66 -2.27
N LEU A 18 1.83 -8.05 -1.11
CA LEU A 18 2.64 -8.61 -0.06
C LEU A 18 1.72 -9.25 0.99
N HIS A 19 1.87 -10.57 1.16
CA HIS A 19 1.14 -11.30 2.21
C HIS A 19 2.03 -11.34 3.47
N ARG A 20 1.65 -10.59 4.49
CA ARG A 20 2.44 -10.40 5.72
C ARG A 20 2.35 -11.64 6.61
N THR A 21 3.34 -12.50 6.57
CA THR A 21 3.33 -13.79 7.27
C THR A 21 4.55 -14.04 8.14
N LYS A 22 5.62 -13.24 7.99
CA LYS A 22 6.93 -13.56 8.57
C LYS A 22 7.30 -12.77 9.83
N LYS A 23 6.62 -11.66 10.10
CA LYS A 23 6.92 -10.81 11.26
C LYS A 23 6.02 -11.17 12.43
N GLU A 24 6.60 -11.46 13.60
CA GLU A 24 5.84 -11.66 14.83
C GLU A 24 5.32 -10.32 15.35
N HIS A 25 4.14 -10.32 15.96
CA HIS A 25 3.50 -9.14 16.55
C HIS A 25 3.25 -8.01 15.54
N ASP A 26 3.19 -8.36 14.26
CA ASP A 26 2.90 -7.42 13.20
C ASP A 26 1.38 -7.15 13.17
N ILE A 27 0.99 -5.88 13.24
CA ILE A 27 -0.43 -5.48 13.13
C ILE A 27 -1.03 -5.95 11.80
N ASN A 28 -0.19 -6.06 10.75
CA ASN A 28 -0.62 -6.53 9.43
C ASN A 28 -0.56 -8.05 9.28
N SER A 29 -0.29 -8.80 10.35
CA SER A 29 -0.13 -10.25 10.26
C SER A 29 -1.31 -10.93 9.56
N GLY A 30 -1.01 -11.73 8.53
CA GLY A 30 -2.01 -12.41 7.72
C GLY A 30 -2.67 -11.53 6.66
N LYS A 31 -2.44 -10.23 6.68
CA LYS A 31 -3.04 -9.32 5.70
C LYS A 31 -2.24 -9.29 4.40
N TYR A 32 -2.96 -9.01 3.32
CA TYR A 32 -2.37 -8.66 2.04
C TYR A 32 -2.36 -7.15 1.91
N ILE A 33 -1.20 -6.58 1.58
CA ILE A 33 -1.03 -5.13 1.42
C ILE A 33 -0.19 -4.85 0.18
N GLY A 34 -0.14 -3.59 -0.23
CA GLY A 34 0.83 -3.15 -1.24
C GLY A 34 2.24 -3.07 -0.65
N VAL A 35 3.20 -2.65 -1.44
CA VAL A 35 4.58 -2.47 -0.98
C VAL A 35 4.83 -1.01 -0.62
N GLY A 36 5.65 -0.78 0.40
CA GLY A 36 5.96 0.57 0.86
C GLY A 36 6.54 0.55 2.25
N GLY A 37 6.70 1.73 2.81
CA GLY A 37 7.27 1.85 4.15
C GLY A 37 7.43 3.29 4.58
N HIS A 38 8.19 3.47 5.65
CA HIS A 38 8.39 4.78 6.28
C HIS A 38 9.32 5.66 5.43
N ILE A 39 8.95 6.93 5.29
CA ILE A 39 9.78 7.94 4.66
C ILE A 39 10.93 8.25 5.61
N GLU A 40 12.15 8.16 5.13
CA GLU A 40 13.34 8.49 5.90
C GLU A 40 13.71 9.95 5.73
N GLU A 41 14.52 10.46 6.64
CA GLU A 41 14.94 11.85 6.59
C GLU A 41 15.66 12.15 5.27
N GLY A 42 15.26 13.26 4.65
CA GLY A 42 15.84 13.69 3.38
C GLY A 42 15.22 13.05 2.14
N GLU A 43 14.32 12.09 2.33
CA GLU A 43 13.63 11.46 1.21
C GLU A 43 12.34 12.22 0.87
N SER A 44 12.08 12.36 -0.44
CA SER A 44 10.74 12.67 -0.91
C SER A 44 9.88 11.41 -0.86
N PRO A 45 8.56 11.52 -0.97
CA PRO A 45 7.72 10.31 -1.10
C PRO A 45 8.15 9.42 -2.26
N PHE A 46 8.54 9.99 -3.40
CA PHE A 46 9.02 9.21 -4.54
C PHE A 46 10.34 8.50 -4.24
N ASP A 47 11.30 9.18 -3.58
CA ASP A 47 12.56 8.56 -3.16
C ASP A 47 12.29 7.35 -2.26
N CYS A 48 11.38 7.51 -1.31
CA CYS A 48 11.01 6.46 -0.38
C CYS A 48 10.42 5.25 -1.11
N ILE A 49 9.44 5.47 -1.97
CA ILE A 49 8.78 4.33 -2.63
C ILE A 49 9.73 3.60 -3.59
N LYS A 50 10.62 4.34 -4.25
CA LYS A 50 11.63 3.74 -5.10
C LYS A 50 12.56 2.83 -4.29
N ARG A 51 13.00 3.28 -3.13
CA ARG A 51 13.84 2.49 -2.22
C ARG A 51 13.09 1.28 -1.68
N GLU A 52 11.88 1.47 -1.18
CA GLU A 52 11.09 0.38 -0.58
C GLU A 52 10.73 -0.70 -1.60
N VAL A 53 10.37 -0.32 -2.82
CA VAL A 53 10.10 -1.29 -3.88
C VAL A 53 11.34 -2.13 -4.16
N LYS A 54 12.52 -1.49 -4.23
CA LYS A 54 13.77 -2.22 -4.46
C LYS A 54 14.09 -3.18 -3.32
N GLU A 55 13.99 -2.71 -2.09
CA GLU A 55 14.28 -3.51 -0.89
C GLU A 55 13.34 -4.69 -0.75
N GLU A 56 12.04 -4.48 -0.93
CA GLU A 56 11.04 -5.51 -0.69
C GLU A 56 10.86 -6.47 -1.86
N THR A 57 11.00 -6.00 -3.09
CA THR A 57 10.64 -6.80 -4.27
C THR A 57 11.82 -7.16 -5.16
N GLY A 58 12.92 -6.45 -5.08
CA GLY A 58 14.04 -6.59 -6.02
C GLY A 58 13.84 -5.83 -7.33
N LEU A 59 12.65 -5.30 -7.56
CA LEU A 59 12.35 -4.56 -8.78
C LEU A 59 12.85 -3.13 -8.70
N THR A 60 13.19 -2.57 -9.86
CA THR A 60 13.57 -1.17 -9.99
C THR A 60 12.38 -0.38 -10.50
N LEU A 61 11.89 0.55 -9.68
CA LEU A 61 10.79 1.43 -10.05
C LEU A 61 11.34 2.55 -10.93
N ASN A 62 10.88 2.61 -12.18
CA ASN A 62 11.34 3.64 -13.13
C ASN A 62 10.53 4.92 -13.00
N SER A 63 9.21 4.78 -12.88
CA SER A 63 8.30 5.89 -12.60
C SER A 63 7.10 5.40 -11.82
N ALA A 64 6.40 6.32 -11.17
CA ALA A 64 5.19 6.02 -10.43
C ALA A 64 4.26 7.22 -10.46
N LYS A 65 2.98 6.95 -10.46
CA LYS A 65 1.96 7.99 -10.40
C LYS A 65 1.44 8.10 -8.97
N ILE A 66 1.46 9.31 -8.43
CA ILE A 66 0.81 9.54 -7.14
C ILE A 66 -0.71 9.58 -7.36
N ARG A 67 -1.42 8.72 -6.66
CA ARG A 67 -2.86 8.54 -6.86
C ARG A 67 -3.67 9.24 -5.79
N GLY A 68 -3.15 9.31 -4.59
CA GLY A 68 -3.89 9.91 -3.50
C GLY A 68 -3.10 9.99 -2.22
N HIS A 69 -3.76 10.52 -1.23
CA HIS A 69 -3.26 10.68 0.12
C HIS A 69 -4.22 9.97 1.06
N ILE A 70 -3.71 9.09 1.90
CA ILE A 70 -4.54 8.35 2.84
C ILE A 70 -4.14 8.76 4.26
N THR A 71 -5.11 9.18 5.05
CA THR A 71 -4.92 9.43 6.47
C THR A 71 -5.53 8.29 7.26
N PHE A 72 -4.68 7.47 7.89
CA PHE A 72 -5.14 6.39 8.75
C PHE A 72 -5.11 6.87 10.20
N VAL A 73 -6.25 6.79 10.87
CA VAL A 73 -6.36 7.14 12.29
C VAL A 73 -6.67 5.86 13.07
N MET A 74 -5.77 5.48 13.98
CA MET A 74 -5.90 4.27 14.80
C MET A 74 -5.65 4.67 16.25
N GLY A 75 -6.74 5.02 16.96
CA GLY A 75 -6.62 5.55 18.32
C GLY A 75 -5.89 6.89 18.33
N LYS A 76 -4.75 6.93 19.03
CA LYS A 76 -3.92 8.15 19.11
C LYS A 76 -2.87 8.23 18.01
N GLU A 77 -2.72 7.16 17.24
CA GLU A 77 -1.74 7.10 16.15
C GLU A 77 -2.37 7.56 14.86
N THR A 78 -1.66 8.41 14.11
CA THR A 78 -2.07 8.85 12.78
C THR A 78 -0.94 8.57 11.79
N GLU A 79 -1.27 7.90 10.72
CA GLU A 79 -0.35 7.62 9.64
C GLU A 79 -0.81 8.37 8.39
N TYR A 80 0.11 9.10 7.76
CA TYR A 80 -0.14 9.80 6.50
C TYR A 80 0.59 9.05 5.40
N ALA A 81 -0.15 8.38 4.55
CA ALA A 81 0.40 7.55 3.50
C ALA A 81 0.23 8.21 2.13
N HIS A 82 1.32 8.21 1.36
CA HIS A 82 1.29 8.63 -0.04
C HIS A 82 1.07 7.40 -0.88
N LEU A 83 -0.03 7.35 -1.62
CA LEU A 83 -0.45 6.20 -2.40
C LEU A 83 -0.01 6.34 -3.85
N PHE A 84 0.74 5.34 -4.33
CA PHE A 84 1.25 5.30 -5.70
C PHE A 84 0.74 4.07 -6.43
N THR A 85 0.68 4.17 -7.75
CA THR A 85 0.60 3.01 -8.65
C THR A 85 1.69 3.13 -9.70
N SER A 86 2.15 2.00 -10.23
CA SER A 86 3.13 2.00 -11.31
C SER A 86 3.00 0.74 -12.16
N ASP A 87 3.08 0.94 -13.47
CA ASP A 87 3.27 -0.13 -14.45
C ASP A 87 4.65 -0.02 -15.14
N ASP A 88 5.53 0.84 -14.62
CA ASP A 88 6.82 1.14 -15.22
C ASP A 88 7.96 0.76 -14.27
N PHE A 89 8.34 -0.49 -14.30
CA PHE A 89 9.40 -1.04 -13.47
C PHE A 89 10.13 -2.14 -14.25
N SER A 90 11.31 -2.50 -13.78
CA SER A 90 12.16 -3.50 -14.45
C SER A 90 12.86 -4.38 -13.42
N GLY A 91 13.50 -5.44 -13.91
CA GLY A 91 14.23 -6.38 -13.06
C GLY A 91 13.43 -7.64 -12.79
N GLU A 92 13.93 -8.47 -11.89
CA GLU A 92 13.32 -9.72 -11.52
C GLU A 92 12.71 -9.63 -10.12
N LEU A 93 11.49 -10.13 -9.99
CA LEU A 93 10.79 -10.17 -8.72
C LEU A 93 11.40 -11.23 -7.81
N ASN A 94 11.70 -10.85 -6.57
CA ASN A 94 12.00 -11.81 -5.50
C ASN A 94 10.70 -12.53 -5.13
N GLU A 95 10.76 -13.81 -4.78
CA GLU A 95 9.56 -14.57 -4.39
C GLU A 95 9.03 -14.13 -3.02
N SER A 96 9.92 -13.66 -2.16
CA SER A 96 9.56 -13.27 -0.80
C SER A 96 10.53 -12.22 -0.28
N CYS A 97 10.14 -11.58 0.82
CA CYS A 97 10.98 -10.65 1.54
C CYS A 97 10.95 -11.00 3.04
N ASN A 98 11.60 -10.18 3.87
CA ASN A 98 11.64 -10.40 5.33
C ASN A 98 10.25 -10.31 5.99
N GLU A 99 9.28 -9.72 5.32
CA GLU A 99 7.96 -9.47 5.87
C GLU A 99 6.90 -10.49 5.43
N GLY A 100 7.15 -11.22 4.33
CA GLY A 100 6.18 -12.18 3.83
C GLY A 100 6.44 -12.63 2.40
N GLU A 101 5.38 -13.09 1.78
CA GLU A 101 5.39 -13.62 0.42
C GLU A 101 4.84 -12.59 -0.57
N LEU A 102 5.44 -12.51 -1.75
CA LEU A 102 5.01 -11.62 -2.83
C LEU A 102 4.26 -12.43 -3.87
N THR A 103 3.10 -11.93 -4.30
CA THR A 103 2.30 -12.61 -5.30
C THR A 103 1.54 -11.60 -6.17
N TRP A 104 1.40 -11.95 -7.45
CA TRP A 104 0.56 -11.20 -8.38
C TRP A 104 -0.87 -11.69 -8.25
N VAL A 105 -1.80 -10.76 -8.01
CA VAL A 105 -3.22 -11.08 -7.82
C VAL A 105 -4.04 -10.31 -8.84
N ASP A 106 -4.94 -11.01 -9.53
CA ASP A 106 -5.84 -10.36 -10.48
C ASP A 106 -6.57 -9.20 -9.80
N ILE A 107 -6.63 -8.06 -10.48
CA ILE A 107 -7.26 -6.86 -9.92
C ILE A 107 -8.71 -7.12 -9.55
N ASP A 108 -9.44 -7.89 -10.36
CA ASP A 108 -10.84 -8.21 -10.10
C ASP A 108 -11.04 -9.22 -8.94
N LYS A 109 -9.97 -9.80 -8.42
CA LYS A 109 -10.02 -10.75 -7.30
C LYS A 109 -9.40 -10.21 -6.01
N VAL A 110 -8.79 -9.03 -6.05
CA VAL A 110 -8.08 -8.49 -4.90
C VAL A 110 -9.01 -8.28 -3.70
N MET A 111 -10.27 -7.96 -3.95
CA MET A 111 -11.26 -7.74 -2.89
C MET A 111 -11.62 -9.00 -2.09
N ASP A 112 -11.28 -10.20 -2.61
CA ASP A 112 -11.52 -11.45 -1.92
C ASP A 112 -10.42 -11.80 -0.92
N LEU A 113 -9.32 -11.05 -0.93
CA LEU A 113 -8.20 -11.29 -0.04
C LEU A 113 -8.49 -10.80 1.38
N ASN A 114 -7.68 -11.26 2.33
CA ASN A 114 -7.71 -10.73 3.69
C ASN A 114 -7.05 -9.35 3.71
N LEU A 115 -7.86 -8.33 3.52
CA LEU A 115 -7.43 -6.93 3.47
C LEU A 115 -7.92 -6.19 4.71
N TRP A 116 -7.25 -5.08 5.04
CA TRP A 116 -7.85 -4.07 5.91
C TRP A 116 -9.09 -3.50 5.20
N GLU A 117 -10.15 -3.24 5.95
CA GLU A 117 -11.39 -2.72 5.36
C GLU A 117 -11.16 -1.36 4.67
N GLY A 118 -10.30 -0.52 5.22
CA GLY A 118 -9.97 0.77 4.59
C GLY A 118 -9.23 0.60 3.28
N ASP A 119 -8.43 -0.46 3.15
CA ASP A 119 -7.71 -0.74 1.90
C ASP A 119 -8.71 -1.06 0.78
N ARG A 120 -9.83 -1.70 1.09
CA ARG A 120 -10.89 -1.93 0.12
C ARG A 120 -11.41 -0.62 -0.45
N ALA A 121 -11.53 0.40 0.40
CA ALA A 121 -12.04 1.70 -0.02
C ALA A 121 -11.12 2.35 -1.05
N PHE A 122 -9.81 2.44 -0.77
CA PHE A 122 -8.93 3.11 -1.75
C PHE A 122 -8.62 2.23 -2.96
N LEU A 123 -8.62 0.90 -2.83
CA LEU A 123 -8.47 0.03 -3.99
C LEU A 123 -9.62 0.22 -4.97
N LYS A 124 -10.83 0.41 -4.46
CA LYS A 124 -11.98 0.73 -5.31
C LYS A 124 -11.81 2.07 -6.01
N LEU A 125 -11.31 3.08 -5.30
CA LEU A 125 -11.04 4.38 -5.90
C LEU A 125 -9.97 4.29 -6.99
N LEU A 126 -8.94 3.47 -6.80
CA LEU A 126 -7.92 3.25 -7.82
C LEU A 126 -8.50 2.67 -9.11
N GLU A 127 -9.50 1.79 -9.01
CA GLU A 127 -10.18 1.26 -10.19
C GLU A 127 -11.11 2.27 -10.84
N ASP A 128 -11.86 3.03 -10.03
CA ASP A 128 -12.97 3.83 -10.50
C ASP A 128 -12.56 5.22 -11.00
N ARG A 129 -11.39 5.74 -10.60
CA ARG A 129 -11.02 7.11 -10.95
C ARG A 129 -9.52 7.27 -11.17
N GLN A 130 -9.15 8.28 -11.96
CA GLN A 130 -7.75 8.60 -12.28
C GLN A 130 -7.26 9.87 -11.59
N ASP A 131 -8.15 10.71 -11.11
CA ASP A 131 -7.78 11.96 -10.45
C ASP A 131 -7.34 11.71 -9.01
N TYR A 132 -6.53 12.62 -8.48
CA TYR A 132 -6.00 12.57 -7.13
C TYR A 132 -7.13 12.64 -6.10
N PHE A 133 -6.97 11.91 -5.00
CA PHE A 133 -7.94 11.95 -3.90
C PHE A 133 -7.25 11.99 -2.54
N SER A 134 -7.96 12.53 -1.57
CA SER A 134 -7.58 12.46 -0.16
C SER A 134 -8.66 11.68 0.58
N LEU A 135 -8.24 10.65 1.31
CA LEU A 135 -9.16 9.74 1.98
C LEU A 135 -8.74 9.60 3.44
N LYS A 136 -9.67 9.78 4.36
CA LYS A 136 -9.43 9.56 5.78
C LYS A 136 -10.17 8.30 6.24
N LEU A 137 -9.44 7.42 6.90
CA LEU A 137 -9.94 6.14 7.37
C LEU A 137 -9.70 6.07 8.88
N VAL A 138 -10.77 5.90 9.65
CA VAL A 138 -10.70 5.85 11.10
C VAL A 138 -11.05 4.45 11.58
N TYR A 139 -10.16 3.87 12.39
CA TYR A 139 -10.32 2.54 12.99
C TYR A 139 -10.54 2.65 14.49
N ASP A 140 -11.31 1.73 15.06
CA ASP A 140 -11.47 1.62 16.50
C ASP A 140 -10.35 0.76 17.12
N LYS A 141 -10.45 0.49 18.42
CA LYS A 141 -9.42 -0.27 19.16
C LYS A 141 -9.34 -1.74 18.76
N GLU A 142 -10.39 -2.27 18.15
CA GLU A 142 -10.43 -3.66 17.68
C GLU A 142 -10.14 -3.78 16.19
N ASP A 143 -9.53 -2.73 15.60
CA ASP A 143 -9.14 -2.68 14.19
C ASP A 143 -10.33 -2.74 13.22
N ASN A 144 -11.49 -2.28 13.65
CA ASN A 144 -12.66 -2.14 12.80
C ASN A 144 -12.71 -0.74 12.20
N LEU A 145 -12.98 -0.65 10.90
CA LEU A 145 -13.16 0.62 10.22
C LEU A 145 -14.50 1.22 10.65
N ILE A 146 -14.47 2.39 11.30
CA ILE A 146 -15.68 3.04 11.81
C ILE A 146 -16.05 4.30 11.05
N GLU A 147 -15.15 4.87 10.26
CA GLU A 147 -15.43 6.07 9.49
C GLU A 147 -14.57 6.13 8.25
N THR A 148 -15.16 6.49 7.14
CA THR A 148 -14.49 6.71 5.86
C THR A 148 -14.92 8.07 5.33
N VAL A 149 -13.95 8.97 5.15
CA VAL A 149 -14.22 10.34 4.69
C VAL A 149 -13.45 10.60 3.41
N MET A 150 -14.18 10.86 2.32
CA MET A 150 -13.60 11.35 1.09
C MET A 150 -13.47 12.88 1.21
N GLU A 151 -12.27 13.37 1.12
CA GLU A 151 -11.98 14.80 1.25
C GLU A 151 -11.70 15.38 -0.15
N GLU A 152 -12.33 16.51 -0.42
CA GLU A 152 -12.19 17.18 -1.72
C GLU A 152 -11.89 18.66 -1.58
#